data_d3d9ea635498f83b15c11925ef36e71c
#
_entry.id   d3d9ea635498f83b15c11925ef36e71c
#
_cell.length_a   1.000
_cell.length_b   1.000
_cell.length_c   1.000
_cell.angle_alpha   90.00
_cell.angle_beta   90.00
_cell.angle_gamma   90.00
#
_symmetry.space_group_name_H-M   'P 1'
#
loop_
_entity.id
_entity.type
_entity.pdbx_description
1 polymer ?
#
loop_
_entity_poly.entity_id
_entity_poly.type
_entity_poly.pdbx_seq_one_letter_code
_entity_poly.pdbx_strand_id
1 'polypeptide(L)'
;YYQLGLQGYDLVPGHAELMGPRQNWAYMMSDNNNPYWLMGMNSGKQKEDRIWGTISANLDIYDGLSFQARVNYDHNRFHSTTKRYATTFIPSGMEDYGRFWDKDYKSTDIYIDYLLSYNKKFGDFDVSGTAGWVGHTKKGEYKDTAISKATFFDGNKQKIPTLVNFFDVSAGDKGSTTGGKSSDWDHALLFTAQMGWKEMIYFDASYRQDWYRPFRFFKLSGIAKTDNYGYFGFGANAIISKMAKLPEALNYLKLRASYSEVGNSIPNLAYNAVSDNLQTGAITGSNYAQFVNPQPEKTKSFETGIESLWLNDRLSFDFTYYNATMHNLYMKAGTGTGLIQNMNSGKVRNSGFEVTVGYNF
;
A
#
# COMPACT_ATOMS: atom_id res chain seq x y z
N TYR A 1 7.27 -26.76 -33.57
CA TYR A 1 8.17 -25.99 -32.67
C TYR A 1 8.19 -26.59 -31.26
N TYR A 2 7.04 -26.95 -30.67
CA TYR A 2 6.98 -27.59 -29.34
C TYR A 2 7.71 -28.95 -29.36
N GLN A 3 7.49 -29.75 -30.38
CA GLN A 3 8.17 -31.04 -30.53
C GLN A 3 9.69 -30.90 -30.71
N LEU A 4 10.16 -29.85 -31.39
CA LEU A 4 11.60 -29.55 -31.51
C LEU A 4 12.19 -29.11 -30.15
N GLY A 5 11.42 -28.45 -29.30
CA GLY A 5 11.85 -28.06 -27.95
C GLY A 5 11.94 -29.23 -26.97
N LEU A 6 11.23 -30.34 -27.25
CA LEU A 6 11.24 -31.56 -26.45
C LEU A 6 12.14 -32.67 -27.02
N GLN A 7 12.63 -32.54 -28.25
CA GLN A 7 13.52 -33.50 -28.86
C GLN A 7 14.95 -33.34 -28.34
N GLY A 8 15.36 -34.31 -27.59
CA GLY A 8 16.76 -34.57 -27.30
C GLY A 8 17.15 -34.29 -25.86
N TYR A 9 17.29 -35.37 -25.14
CA TYR A 9 18.21 -35.44 -24.03
C TYR A 9 19.62 -35.42 -24.63
N ASP A 10 20.24 -34.25 -24.73
CA ASP A 10 21.65 -34.21 -24.99
C ASP A 10 22.39 -34.63 -23.73
N LEU A 11 23.01 -35.75 -23.78
CA LEU A 11 23.80 -36.31 -22.70
C LEU A 11 25.08 -35.50 -22.57
N VAL A 12 25.34 -34.89 -21.42
CA VAL A 12 26.71 -34.45 -21.12
C VAL A 12 27.55 -35.70 -20.92
N PRO A 13 28.68 -35.86 -21.63
CA PRO A 13 29.55 -36.98 -21.42
C PRO A 13 29.87 -37.21 -19.95
N GLY A 14 29.54 -38.39 -19.42
CA GLY A 14 29.76 -38.79 -18.04
C GLY A 14 28.64 -38.52 -17.05
N HIS A 15 27.50 -37.91 -17.46
CA HIS A 15 26.38 -37.56 -16.57
C HIS A 15 25.02 -37.74 -17.25
N ALA A 16 24.90 -38.76 -18.10
CA ALA A 16 23.69 -39.01 -18.88
C ALA A 16 22.41 -39.12 -18.07
N GLU A 17 22.48 -39.69 -16.87
CA GLU A 17 21.36 -39.91 -15.95
C GLU A 17 20.91 -38.63 -15.23
N LEU A 18 21.70 -37.56 -15.30
CA LEU A 18 21.40 -36.31 -14.54
C LEU A 18 20.81 -35.22 -15.45
N MET A 19 20.59 -35.48 -16.73
CA MET A 19 20.16 -34.49 -17.70
C MET A 19 18.65 -34.56 -17.96
N GLY A 20 18.00 -33.45 -17.77
CA GLY A 20 16.61 -33.26 -18.14
C GLY A 20 16.44 -32.69 -19.56
N PRO A 21 15.20 -32.40 -19.96
CA PRO A 21 14.91 -31.79 -21.25
C PRO A 21 15.62 -30.43 -21.41
N ARG A 22 16.06 -30.18 -22.66
CA ARG A 22 16.71 -28.92 -23.05
C ARG A 22 15.87 -28.15 -24.03
N GLN A 23 15.99 -26.82 -23.97
CA GLN A 23 15.39 -25.94 -24.96
C GLN A 23 16.17 -26.11 -26.31
N ASN A 24 15.43 -26.37 -27.38
CA ASN A 24 15.94 -26.28 -28.76
C ASN A 24 15.21 -25.13 -29.48
N TRP A 25 15.97 -24.12 -29.89
CA TRP A 25 15.42 -22.92 -30.51
C TRP A 25 16.44 -22.33 -31.48
N ALA A 26 16.02 -22.11 -32.73
CA ALA A 26 16.90 -21.65 -33.81
C ALA A 26 17.46 -20.21 -33.58
N TYR A 27 16.80 -19.42 -32.76
CA TYR A 27 17.13 -18.01 -32.47
C TYR A 27 17.59 -17.82 -31.03
N MET A 28 18.47 -18.68 -30.54
CA MET A 28 19.01 -18.60 -29.19
C MET A 28 19.93 -17.38 -29.04
N MET A 29 19.33 -16.21 -28.80
CA MET A 29 20.00 -15.00 -28.32
C MET A 29 19.48 -14.65 -26.94
N SER A 30 20.24 -13.86 -26.19
CA SER A 30 19.81 -13.39 -24.84
C SER A 30 18.36 -12.95 -24.88
N ASP A 31 17.54 -13.49 -23.97
CA ASP A 31 16.11 -13.23 -23.78
C ASP A 31 15.13 -13.86 -24.80
N ASN A 32 15.60 -14.51 -25.84
CA ASN A 32 14.76 -15.21 -26.82
C ASN A 32 14.60 -16.70 -26.45
N ASN A 33 13.54 -16.99 -25.69
CA ASN A 33 13.14 -18.36 -25.38
C ASN A 33 12.10 -18.87 -26.38
N ASN A 34 12.10 -20.16 -26.62
CA ASN A 34 10.99 -20.81 -27.31
C ASN A 34 9.72 -20.66 -26.47
N PRO A 35 8.66 -20.02 -27.00
CA PRO A 35 7.41 -19.81 -26.23
C PRO A 35 6.79 -21.12 -25.71
N TYR A 36 6.86 -22.19 -26.48
CA TYR A 36 6.36 -23.50 -26.05
C TYR A 36 7.21 -24.14 -24.95
N TRP A 37 8.53 -23.86 -24.94
CA TRP A 37 9.38 -24.23 -23.82
C TRP A 37 8.98 -23.53 -22.54
N LEU A 38 8.76 -22.20 -22.59
CA LEU A 38 8.31 -21.43 -21.44
C LEU A 38 6.95 -21.90 -20.91
N MET A 39 6.01 -22.16 -21.81
CA MET A 39 4.67 -22.60 -21.44
C MET A 39 4.62 -24.04 -20.92
N GLY A 40 5.42 -24.95 -21.50
CA GLY A 40 5.37 -26.35 -21.18
C GLY A 40 6.27 -26.76 -20.01
N MET A 41 7.44 -26.12 -19.89
CA MET A 41 8.46 -26.51 -18.93
C MET A 41 8.57 -25.54 -17.74
N ASN A 42 8.50 -24.24 -17.98
CA ASN A 42 8.62 -23.25 -16.92
C ASN A 42 7.26 -22.98 -16.28
N SER A 43 6.86 -23.85 -15.38
CA SER A 43 5.55 -23.78 -14.73
C SER A 43 5.57 -23.00 -13.43
N GLY A 44 4.52 -22.23 -13.18
CA GLY A 44 4.22 -21.60 -11.89
C GLY A 44 2.87 -22.07 -11.35
N LYS A 45 2.80 -22.26 -10.05
CA LYS A 45 1.55 -22.50 -9.34
C LYS A 45 1.41 -21.44 -8.25
N GLN A 46 0.21 -20.88 -8.14
CA GLN A 46 -0.14 -19.92 -7.10
C GLN A 46 -1.40 -20.39 -6.40
N LYS A 47 -1.41 -20.27 -5.08
CA LYS A 47 -2.56 -20.54 -4.24
C LYS A 47 -2.71 -19.37 -3.27
N GLU A 48 -3.89 -18.84 -3.18
CA GLU A 48 -4.25 -17.79 -2.25
C GLU A 48 -5.43 -18.24 -1.41
N ASP A 49 -5.28 -18.19 -0.08
CA ASP A 49 -6.32 -18.45 0.87
C ASP A 49 -6.53 -17.17 1.68
N ARG A 50 -7.73 -16.58 1.64
CA ARG A 50 -8.07 -15.34 2.35
C ARG A 50 -9.32 -15.52 3.19
N ILE A 51 -9.25 -15.07 4.43
CA ILE A 51 -10.38 -14.99 5.35
C ILE A 51 -10.48 -13.55 5.81
N TRP A 52 -11.64 -12.95 5.58
CA TRP A 52 -11.90 -11.60 6.03
C TRP A 52 -13.32 -11.50 6.60
N GLY A 53 -13.49 -10.59 7.54
CA GLY A 53 -14.78 -10.36 8.15
C GLY A 53 -14.80 -9.11 9.02
N THR A 54 -16.02 -8.65 9.30
CA THR A 54 -16.29 -7.49 10.14
C THR A 54 -17.30 -7.89 11.21
N ILE A 55 -17.01 -7.53 12.45
CA ILE A 55 -17.95 -7.59 13.56
C ILE A 55 -18.16 -6.17 14.05
N SER A 56 -19.41 -5.75 14.18
CA SER A 56 -19.77 -4.44 14.75
C SER A 56 -20.88 -4.56 15.78
N ALA A 57 -20.79 -3.73 16.80
CA ALA A 57 -21.83 -3.53 17.79
C ALA A 57 -22.18 -2.05 17.84
N ASN A 58 -23.48 -1.75 17.80
CA ASN A 58 -24.01 -0.40 17.93
C ASN A 58 -24.93 -0.36 19.15
N LEU A 59 -24.77 0.66 19.98
CA LEU A 59 -25.52 0.87 21.19
C LEU A 59 -26.05 2.32 21.21
N ASP A 60 -27.35 2.47 21.23
CA ASP A 60 -28.00 3.75 21.52
C ASP A 60 -28.00 3.94 23.05
N ILE A 61 -27.19 4.90 23.51
CA ILE A 61 -27.00 5.16 24.96
C ILE A 61 -28.08 6.09 25.49
N TYR A 62 -28.38 7.13 24.72
CA TYR A 62 -29.32 8.15 25.06
C TYR A 62 -29.86 8.80 23.79
N ASP A 63 -30.93 9.62 23.90
CA ASP A 63 -31.51 10.32 22.76
C ASP A 63 -30.47 11.18 22.02
N GLY A 64 -30.19 10.77 20.80
CA GLY A 64 -29.18 11.35 19.93
C GLY A 64 -27.74 10.89 20.21
N LEU A 65 -27.46 10.09 21.26
CA LEU A 65 -26.11 9.60 21.59
C LEU A 65 -25.99 8.11 21.33
N SER A 66 -25.08 7.73 20.45
CA SER A 66 -24.80 6.33 20.13
C SER A 66 -23.31 6.00 20.23
N PHE A 67 -23.02 4.75 20.53
CA PHE A 67 -21.66 4.20 20.54
C PHE A 67 -21.55 3.05 19.56
N GLN A 68 -20.49 3.04 18.78
CA GLN A 68 -20.14 1.94 17.88
C GLN A 68 -18.78 1.38 18.24
N ALA A 69 -18.69 0.06 18.28
CA ALA A 69 -17.44 -0.67 18.30
C ALA A 69 -17.39 -1.59 17.07
N ARG A 70 -16.27 -1.57 16.33
CA ARG A 70 -16.11 -2.40 15.14
C ARG A 70 -14.71 -2.98 15.07
N VAL A 71 -14.63 -4.25 14.65
CA VAL A 71 -13.39 -4.96 14.38
C VAL A 71 -13.47 -5.53 12.98
N ASN A 72 -12.48 -5.19 12.15
CA ASN A 72 -12.25 -5.83 10.86
C ASN A 72 -11.02 -6.72 10.99
N TYR A 73 -11.14 -7.93 10.50
CA TYR A 73 -10.06 -8.92 10.45
C TYR A 73 -9.87 -9.36 9.01
N ASP A 74 -8.63 -9.33 8.52
CA ASP A 74 -8.25 -9.82 7.21
C ASP A 74 -6.97 -10.64 7.33
N HIS A 75 -7.04 -11.90 6.97
CA HIS A 75 -5.90 -12.81 6.94
C HIS A 75 -5.76 -13.39 5.55
N ASN A 76 -4.58 -13.18 4.96
CA ASN A 76 -4.24 -13.67 3.64
C ASN A 76 -3.00 -14.55 3.72
N ARG A 77 -3.05 -15.72 3.09
CA ARG A 77 -1.91 -16.58 2.83
C ARG A 77 -1.77 -16.80 1.34
N PHE A 78 -0.61 -16.45 0.83
CA PHE A 78 -0.22 -16.64 -0.56
C PHE A 78 0.96 -17.60 -0.63
N HIS A 79 0.80 -18.71 -1.36
CA HIS A 79 1.84 -19.69 -1.63
C HIS A 79 2.10 -19.75 -3.14
N SER A 80 3.34 -19.64 -3.56
CA SER A 80 3.74 -19.68 -4.96
C SER A 80 4.95 -20.56 -5.16
N THR A 81 4.87 -21.49 -6.11
CA THR A 81 6.01 -22.24 -6.58
C THR A 81 6.28 -21.93 -8.05
N THR A 82 7.54 -21.77 -8.41
CA THR A 82 7.96 -21.51 -9.80
C THR A 82 9.14 -22.39 -10.15
N LYS A 83 9.04 -23.06 -11.29
CA LYS A 83 10.10 -23.88 -11.87
C LYS A 83 10.64 -23.21 -13.12
N ARG A 84 11.96 -23.13 -13.22
CA ARG A 84 12.66 -22.76 -14.43
C ARG A 84 13.65 -23.86 -14.74
N TYR A 85 13.51 -24.45 -15.91
CA TYR A 85 14.39 -25.52 -16.33
C TYR A 85 15.73 -24.99 -16.85
N ALA A 86 16.78 -25.81 -16.74
CA ALA A 86 18.06 -25.55 -17.36
C ALA A 86 17.87 -25.29 -18.85
N THR A 87 18.78 -24.53 -19.45
CA THR A 87 18.74 -24.07 -20.84
C THR A 87 17.72 -22.96 -21.14
N THR A 88 16.97 -22.51 -20.14
CA THR A 88 16.14 -21.30 -20.27
C THR A 88 17.02 -20.05 -20.26
N PHE A 89 16.86 -19.17 -21.24
CA PHE A 89 17.58 -17.89 -21.28
C PHE A 89 17.02 -16.90 -20.29
N ILE A 90 17.93 -16.20 -19.63
CA ILE A 90 17.65 -15.12 -18.67
C ILE A 90 18.55 -13.92 -19.01
N PRO A 91 18.27 -12.69 -18.55
CA PRO A 91 19.08 -11.51 -18.89
C PRO A 91 20.58 -11.64 -18.58
N SER A 92 20.94 -12.47 -17.61
CA SER A 92 22.33 -12.73 -17.22
C SER A 92 22.99 -13.88 -17.98
N GLY A 93 22.30 -14.51 -18.94
CA GLY A 93 22.79 -15.66 -19.71
C GLY A 93 21.78 -16.81 -19.77
N MET A 94 22.26 -18.04 -19.72
CA MET A 94 21.45 -19.26 -19.74
C MET A 94 21.42 -19.89 -18.35
N GLU A 95 20.27 -20.40 -17.93
CA GLU A 95 20.14 -21.16 -16.67
C GLU A 95 20.82 -22.54 -16.83
N ASP A 96 21.91 -22.79 -16.13
CA ASP A 96 22.72 -23.99 -16.29
C ASP A 96 22.13 -25.24 -15.62
N TYR A 97 21.53 -25.05 -14.40
CA TYR A 97 21.11 -26.16 -13.55
C TYR A 97 19.61 -26.26 -13.34
N GLY A 98 18.87 -25.27 -13.82
CA GLY A 98 17.47 -25.06 -13.43
C GLY A 98 17.34 -24.36 -12.09
N ARG A 99 16.18 -23.82 -11.84
CA ARG A 99 15.89 -23.07 -10.62
C ARG A 99 14.46 -23.32 -10.14
N PHE A 100 14.32 -23.47 -8.85
CA PHE A 100 13.04 -23.61 -8.19
C PHE A 100 12.91 -22.55 -7.10
N TRP A 101 11.75 -21.91 -7.05
CA TRP A 101 11.37 -21.00 -5.98
C TRP A 101 10.13 -21.53 -5.29
N ASP A 102 10.15 -21.49 -3.97
CA ASP A 102 9.03 -21.76 -3.10
C ASP A 102 8.85 -20.56 -2.17
N LYS A 103 7.74 -19.85 -2.32
CA LYS A 103 7.44 -18.61 -1.62
C LYS A 103 6.16 -18.76 -0.83
N ASP A 104 6.23 -18.50 0.45
CA ASP A 104 5.10 -18.47 1.37
C ASP A 104 5.02 -17.07 2.01
N TYR A 105 3.90 -16.39 1.80
CA TYR A 105 3.58 -15.08 2.37
C TYR A 105 2.32 -15.20 3.19
N LYS A 106 2.36 -14.66 4.41
CA LYS A 106 1.19 -14.52 5.27
C LYS A 106 1.07 -13.07 5.67
N SER A 107 -0.13 -12.54 5.64
CA SER A 107 -0.42 -11.23 6.22
C SER A 107 -1.67 -11.30 7.07
N THR A 108 -1.66 -10.60 8.18
CA THR A 108 -2.83 -10.40 9.05
C THR A 108 -2.97 -8.91 9.27
N ASP A 109 -4.15 -8.40 8.97
CA ASP A 109 -4.52 -7.01 9.08
C ASP A 109 -5.73 -6.91 10.02
N ILE A 110 -5.61 -6.10 11.07
CA ILE A 110 -6.66 -5.90 12.07
C ILE A 110 -6.89 -4.40 12.22
N TYR A 111 -8.12 -4.00 11.99
CA TYR A 111 -8.59 -2.65 12.18
C TYR A 111 -9.68 -2.64 13.26
N ILE A 112 -9.54 -1.74 14.23
CA ILE A 112 -10.48 -1.58 15.33
C ILE A 112 -10.88 -0.11 15.42
N ASP A 113 -12.15 0.16 15.59
CA ASP A 113 -12.63 1.51 15.91
C ASP A 113 -13.66 1.51 17.03
N TYR A 114 -13.63 2.60 17.80
CA TYR A 114 -14.60 2.96 18.82
C TYR A 114 -15.06 4.38 18.55
N LEU A 115 -16.34 4.56 18.25
CA LEU A 115 -16.93 5.83 17.85
C LEU A 115 -18.07 6.17 18.78
N LEU A 116 -18.03 7.36 19.37
CA LEU A 116 -19.12 7.97 20.10
C LEU A 116 -19.71 9.09 19.24
N SER A 117 -20.95 8.96 18.83
CA SER A 117 -21.63 9.89 17.93
C SER A 117 -22.82 10.52 18.62
N TYR A 118 -22.96 11.80 18.41
CA TYR A 118 -24.10 12.60 18.89
C TYR A 118 -24.77 13.27 17.71
N ASN A 119 -26.09 13.21 17.64
CA ASN A 119 -26.91 13.85 16.61
C ASN A 119 -28.25 14.28 17.24
N LYS A 120 -28.49 15.58 17.26
CA LYS A 120 -29.73 16.12 17.82
C LYS A 120 -30.10 17.46 17.20
N LYS A 121 -31.42 17.67 17.05
CA LYS A 121 -31.99 18.95 16.64
C LYS A 121 -32.42 19.75 17.85
N PHE A 122 -31.99 21.01 17.89
CA PHE A 122 -32.33 22.00 18.94
C PHE A 122 -33.00 23.21 18.28
N GLY A 123 -34.31 23.18 18.18
CA GLY A 123 -35.04 24.25 17.49
C GLY A 123 -34.59 24.36 16.02
N ASP A 124 -34.00 25.51 15.69
CA ASP A 124 -33.48 25.79 14.34
C ASP A 124 -32.08 25.22 14.06
N PHE A 125 -31.45 24.64 15.07
CA PHE A 125 -30.08 24.07 14.95
C PHE A 125 -30.08 22.56 14.86
N ASP A 126 -29.39 22.03 13.89
CA ASP A 126 -29.03 20.63 13.79
C ASP A 126 -27.54 20.46 14.18
N VAL A 127 -27.28 19.67 15.21
CA VAL A 127 -25.92 19.47 15.72
C VAL A 127 -25.57 17.99 15.64
N SER A 128 -24.48 17.69 14.99
CA SER A 128 -23.91 16.34 15.00
C SER A 128 -22.40 16.37 15.25
N GLY A 129 -21.90 15.30 15.82
CA GLY A 129 -20.48 15.16 16.06
C GLY A 129 -20.10 13.72 16.37
N THR A 130 -18.85 13.40 16.13
CA THR A 130 -18.28 12.08 16.44
C THR A 130 -16.92 12.29 17.08
N ALA A 131 -16.70 11.61 18.21
CA ALA A 131 -15.38 11.45 18.81
C ALA A 131 -15.00 9.96 18.75
N GLY A 132 -13.79 9.64 18.37
CA GLY A 132 -13.43 8.24 18.22
C GLY A 132 -11.93 7.96 18.32
N TRP A 133 -11.65 6.69 18.54
CA TRP A 133 -10.33 6.11 18.44
C TRP A 133 -10.35 5.03 17.38
N VAL A 134 -9.32 5.01 16.54
CA VAL A 134 -9.10 3.98 15.55
C VAL A 134 -7.70 3.41 15.71
N GLY A 135 -7.57 2.12 15.56
CA GLY A 135 -6.29 1.42 15.60
C GLY A 135 -6.18 0.41 14.47
N HIS A 136 -5.00 0.33 13.89
CA HIS A 136 -4.68 -0.56 12.80
C HIS A 136 -3.39 -1.29 13.12
N THR A 137 -3.37 -2.61 12.89
CA THR A 137 -2.17 -3.45 13.04
C THR A 137 -2.06 -4.38 11.86
N LYS A 138 -0.91 -4.34 11.21
CA LYS A 138 -0.56 -5.22 10.11
C LYS A 138 0.65 -6.06 10.46
N LYS A 139 0.54 -7.37 10.35
CA LYS A 139 1.63 -8.33 10.54
C LYS A 139 1.86 -9.09 9.26
N GLY A 140 3.10 -9.21 8.84
CA GLY A 140 3.51 -9.98 7.68
C GLY A 140 4.57 -11.01 8.05
N GLU A 141 4.54 -12.14 7.41
CA GLU A 141 5.59 -13.16 7.46
C GLU A 141 5.85 -13.64 6.03
N TYR A 142 7.10 -13.72 5.65
CA TYR A 142 7.46 -14.32 4.37
C TYR A 142 8.60 -15.33 4.54
N LYS A 143 8.54 -16.34 3.72
CA LYS A 143 9.61 -17.31 3.55
C LYS A 143 9.80 -17.53 2.05
N ASP A 144 10.99 -17.27 1.57
CA ASP A 144 11.38 -17.47 0.18
C ASP A 144 12.55 -18.45 0.14
N THR A 145 12.33 -19.60 -0.45
CA THR A 145 13.36 -20.63 -0.63
C THR A 145 13.63 -20.78 -2.10
N ALA A 146 14.88 -20.65 -2.50
CA ALA A 146 15.32 -20.83 -3.86
C ALA A 146 16.40 -21.92 -3.93
N ILE A 147 16.26 -22.84 -4.90
CA ILE A 147 17.28 -23.80 -5.26
C ILE A 147 17.69 -23.52 -6.70
N SER A 148 18.97 -23.28 -6.92
CA SER A 148 19.54 -23.13 -8.25
C SER A 148 20.58 -24.21 -8.57
N LYS A 149 21.15 -24.81 -7.53
CA LYS A 149 22.20 -25.80 -7.67
C LYS A 149 22.18 -26.68 -6.43
N ALA A 150 21.75 -27.93 -6.58
CA ALA A 150 21.80 -28.90 -5.50
C ALA A 150 23.14 -29.62 -5.50
N THR A 151 23.86 -29.47 -4.42
CA THR A 151 25.12 -30.25 -4.20
C THR A 151 24.85 -31.30 -3.14
N PHE A 152 25.15 -32.53 -3.46
CA PHE A 152 25.04 -33.66 -2.54
C PHE A 152 26.42 -34.18 -2.16
N PHE A 153 26.49 -34.81 -1.00
CA PHE A 153 27.68 -35.51 -0.54
C PHE A 153 27.34 -36.97 -0.28
N ASP A 154 28.22 -37.86 -0.64
CA ASP A 154 28.09 -39.29 -0.33
C ASP A 154 28.38 -39.56 1.15
N GLY A 155 28.26 -40.81 1.56
CA GLY A 155 28.56 -41.26 2.92
C GLY A 155 30.01 -40.99 3.37
N ASN A 156 30.94 -40.80 2.41
CA ASN A 156 32.33 -40.45 2.63
C ASN A 156 32.63 -38.96 2.58
N LYS A 157 31.58 -38.13 2.52
CA LYS A 157 31.62 -36.66 2.36
C LYS A 157 32.27 -36.21 1.05
N GLN A 158 32.27 -37.07 0.04
CA GLN A 158 32.69 -36.69 -1.31
C GLN A 158 31.53 -36.02 -2.04
N LYS A 159 31.86 -34.96 -2.77
CA LYS A 159 30.86 -34.21 -3.54
C LYS A 159 30.34 -35.06 -4.69
N ILE A 160 29.03 -35.29 -4.70
CA ILE A 160 28.34 -35.89 -5.85
C ILE A 160 28.12 -34.82 -6.92
N PRO A 161 28.12 -35.18 -8.21
CA PRO A 161 27.83 -34.27 -9.30
C PRO A 161 26.50 -33.50 -9.05
N THR A 162 26.49 -32.25 -9.43
CA THR A 162 25.30 -31.39 -9.28
C THR A 162 24.19 -31.90 -10.19
N LEU A 163 23.02 -32.12 -9.60
CA LEU A 163 21.83 -32.52 -10.35
C LEU A 163 21.22 -31.33 -11.12
N VAL A 164 20.92 -31.57 -12.40
CA VAL A 164 20.25 -30.63 -13.26
C VAL A 164 18.72 -30.77 -13.08
N ASN A 165 17.99 -29.63 -13.05
CA ASN A 165 16.53 -29.60 -12.88
C ASN A 165 16.03 -30.29 -11.61
N PHE A 166 16.80 -30.16 -10.52
CA PHE A 166 16.41 -30.66 -9.23
C PHE A 166 15.52 -29.63 -8.51
N PHE A 167 14.28 -30.00 -8.24
CA PHE A 167 13.24 -29.08 -7.74
C PHE A 167 12.68 -29.46 -6.37
N ASP A 168 13.44 -30.22 -5.58
CA ASP A 168 13.03 -30.60 -4.22
C ASP A 168 13.74 -29.74 -3.17
N VAL A 169 12.98 -28.88 -2.50
CA VAL A 169 13.49 -27.99 -1.43
C VAL A 169 13.71 -28.72 -0.10
N SER A 170 13.22 -29.96 0.04
CA SER A 170 13.34 -30.75 1.26
C SER A 170 14.63 -31.53 1.32
N ALA A 171 15.23 -31.84 0.18
CA ALA A 171 16.44 -32.64 0.05
C ALA A 171 17.66 -31.79 -0.35
N GLY A 172 18.81 -32.14 0.19
CA GLY A 172 20.10 -31.58 -0.19
C GLY A 172 20.41 -30.19 0.34
N ASP A 173 21.48 -29.64 -0.21
CA ASP A 173 21.98 -28.31 0.12
C ASP A 173 21.06 -27.26 -0.52
N LYS A 174 20.29 -26.55 0.28
CA LYS A 174 19.35 -25.52 -0.18
C LYS A 174 20.14 -24.32 -0.68
N GLY A 175 19.85 -23.87 -1.89
CA GLY A 175 20.56 -22.76 -2.50
C GLY A 175 20.50 -21.46 -1.68
N SER A 176 19.31 -21.05 -1.26
CA SER A 176 19.12 -19.96 -0.33
C SER A 176 17.73 -20.04 0.29
N THR A 177 17.65 -19.72 1.57
CA THR A 177 16.36 -19.49 2.25
C THR A 177 16.44 -18.15 2.92
N THR A 178 15.56 -17.26 2.53
CA THR A 178 15.38 -15.97 3.18
C THR A 178 13.99 -15.91 3.78
N GLY A 179 13.85 -15.25 4.89
CA GLY A 179 12.57 -15.09 5.54
C GLY A 179 12.60 -13.90 6.47
N GLY A 180 11.44 -13.38 6.76
CA GLY A 180 11.32 -12.25 7.66
C GLY A 180 9.90 -12.06 8.17
N LYS A 181 9.82 -11.33 9.26
CA LYS A 181 8.56 -10.89 9.86
C LYS A 181 8.52 -9.38 9.84
N SER A 182 7.39 -8.86 9.48
CA SER A 182 7.10 -7.44 9.57
C SER A 182 5.92 -7.22 10.52
N SER A 183 5.96 -6.12 11.23
CA SER A 183 4.84 -5.67 12.03
C SER A 183 4.76 -4.17 11.91
N ASP A 184 3.58 -3.67 11.65
CA ASP A 184 3.29 -2.25 11.61
C ASP A 184 2.03 -1.96 12.40
N TRP A 185 1.90 -0.74 12.91
CA TRP A 185 0.72 -0.26 13.59
C TRP A 185 0.62 1.26 13.46
N ASP A 186 -0.58 1.70 13.40
CA ASP A 186 -0.95 3.10 13.57
C ASP A 186 -2.23 3.18 14.39
N HIS A 187 -2.42 4.29 15.06
CA HIS A 187 -3.67 4.62 15.73
C HIS A 187 -3.92 6.11 15.68
N ALA A 188 -5.17 6.48 15.81
CA ALA A 188 -5.58 7.87 15.77
C ALA A 188 -6.74 8.16 16.72
N LEU A 189 -6.78 9.40 17.18
CA LEU A 189 -7.97 10.04 17.71
C LEU A 189 -8.59 10.88 16.60
N LEU A 190 -9.90 10.84 16.48
CA LEU A 190 -10.66 11.62 15.52
C LEU A 190 -11.82 12.36 16.21
N PHE A 191 -12.08 13.56 15.72
CA PHE A 191 -13.19 14.39 16.13
C PHE A 191 -13.80 15.03 14.89
N THR A 192 -15.11 14.96 14.79
CA THR A 192 -15.87 15.67 13.76
C THR A 192 -17.04 16.40 14.43
N ALA A 193 -17.37 17.55 13.92
CA ALA A 193 -18.55 18.30 14.35
C ALA A 193 -19.20 18.96 13.13
N GLN A 194 -20.50 18.95 13.09
CA GLN A 194 -21.29 19.68 12.11
C GLN A 194 -22.39 20.43 12.83
N MET A 195 -22.65 21.67 12.40
CA MET A 195 -23.74 22.49 12.85
C MET A 195 -24.51 23.03 11.65
N GLY A 196 -25.78 22.73 11.55
CA GLY A 196 -26.73 23.28 10.60
C GLY A 196 -27.62 24.33 11.29
N TRP A 197 -27.91 25.42 10.59
CA TRP A 197 -28.87 26.46 11.06
C TRP A 197 -29.98 26.63 10.03
N LYS A 198 -31.20 26.39 10.46
CA LYS A 198 -32.45 26.49 9.66
C LYS A 198 -32.38 25.72 8.33
N GLU A 199 -31.54 24.69 8.27
CA GLU A 199 -31.25 23.95 7.04
C GLU A 199 -30.75 24.84 5.87
N MET A 200 -30.23 26.03 6.21
CA MET A 200 -29.73 27.04 5.27
C MET A 200 -28.22 27.12 5.25
N ILE A 201 -27.59 27.10 6.41
CA ILE A 201 -26.14 27.26 6.58
C ILE A 201 -25.62 26.06 7.35
N TYR A 202 -24.52 25.52 6.93
CA TYR A 202 -23.85 24.41 7.60
C TYR A 202 -22.36 24.73 7.77
N PHE A 203 -21.82 24.37 8.92
CA PHE A 203 -20.42 24.43 9.25
C PHE A 203 -19.96 23.04 9.66
N ASP A 204 -18.83 22.60 9.12
CA ASP A 204 -18.18 21.36 9.51
C ASP A 204 -16.78 21.64 10.02
N ALA A 205 -16.38 20.89 11.04
CA ALA A 205 -15.01 20.88 11.54
C ALA A 205 -14.57 19.45 11.76
N SER A 206 -13.31 19.18 11.49
CA SER A 206 -12.71 17.88 11.77
C SER A 206 -11.29 18.06 12.31
N TYR A 207 -10.91 17.16 13.20
CA TYR A 207 -9.55 17.06 13.71
C TYR A 207 -9.18 15.59 13.83
N ARG A 208 -7.97 15.24 13.38
CA ARG A 208 -7.42 13.90 13.52
C ARG A 208 -5.99 13.99 14.05
N GLN A 209 -5.67 13.20 15.06
CA GLN A 209 -4.36 13.06 15.64
C GLN A 209 -3.87 11.63 15.41
N ASP A 210 -2.81 11.46 14.63
CA ASP A 210 -2.25 10.16 14.29
C ASP A 210 -0.94 9.87 15.00
N TRP A 211 -0.73 8.62 15.35
CA TRP A 211 0.53 8.03 15.82
C TRP A 211 0.92 6.89 14.91
N TYR A 212 2.13 6.95 14.37
CA TYR A 212 2.66 5.94 13.45
C TYR A 212 3.88 5.28 14.03
N ARG A 213 3.99 3.96 13.88
CA ARG A 213 5.13 3.19 14.37
C ARG A 213 6.49 3.71 13.89
N PRO A 214 6.73 4.07 12.61
CA PRO A 214 8.00 4.60 12.16
C PRO A 214 8.42 5.85 12.93
N PHE A 215 7.50 6.79 13.16
CA PHE A 215 7.81 8.02 13.90
C PHE A 215 8.06 7.76 15.39
N ARG A 216 7.37 6.78 15.99
CA ARG A 216 7.63 6.36 17.35
C ARG A 216 9.08 5.88 17.51
N PHE A 217 9.55 5.07 16.55
CA PHE A 217 10.94 4.62 16.54
C PHE A 217 11.92 5.79 16.38
N PHE A 218 11.70 6.67 15.41
CA PHE A 218 12.55 7.84 15.19
C PHE A 218 12.62 8.77 16.40
N LYS A 219 11.49 8.94 17.11
CA LYS A 219 11.45 9.71 18.36
C LYS A 219 12.29 9.04 19.44
N LEU A 220 12.13 7.75 19.66
CA LEU A 220 12.90 6.98 20.65
C LEU A 220 14.40 6.96 20.34
N SER A 221 14.76 7.04 19.07
CA SER A 221 16.16 7.13 18.61
C SER A 221 16.70 8.56 18.58
N GLY A 222 15.94 9.56 19.03
CA GLY A 222 16.37 10.96 19.05
C GLY A 222 16.42 11.64 17.66
N ILE A 223 15.91 10.99 16.61
CA ILE A 223 15.97 11.47 15.22
C ILE A 223 14.79 12.39 14.93
N ALA A 224 13.58 12.08 15.43
CA ALA A 224 12.39 12.90 15.29
C ALA A 224 12.03 13.59 16.62
N LYS A 225 11.42 14.77 16.54
CA LYS A 225 10.95 15.52 17.71
C LYS A 225 9.65 14.96 18.27
N THR A 226 8.78 14.42 17.42
CA THR A 226 7.46 13.91 17.79
C THR A 226 7.17 12.59 17.06
N ASP A 227 6.26 11.81 17.62
CA ASP A 227 5.73 10.57 17.04
C ASP A 227 4.25 10.70 16.63
N ASN A 228 3.67 11.88 16.79
CA ASN A 228 2.27 12.14 16.49
C ASN A 228 2.11 13.42 15.69
N TYR A 229 1.06 13.48 14.88
CA TYR A 229 0.81 14.56 13.95
C TYR A 229 -0.69 14.82 13.85
N GLY A 230 -1.07 16.10 13.95
CA GLY A 230 -2.44 16.55 13.88
C GLY A 230 -2.80 17.13 12.53
N TYR A 231 -4.03 16.91 12.12
CA TYR A 231 -4.61 17.38 10.87
C TYR A 231 -6.01 17.92 11.16
N PHE A 232 -6.39 19.01 10.51
CA PHE A 232 -7.69 19.61 10.69
C PHE A 232 -8.35 19.91 9.35
N GLY A 233 -9.66 20.00 9.38
CA GLY A 233 -10.48 20.41 8.25
C GLY A 233 -11.62 21.29 8.72
N PHE A 234 -12.01 22.22 7.85
CA PHE A 234 -13.17 23.08 8.04
C PHE A 234 -13.94 23.18 6.74
N GLY A 235 -15.26 23.16 6.82
CA GLY A 235 -16.16 23.38 5.71
C GLY A 235 -17.28 24.33 6.09
N ALA A 236 -17.77 25.02 5.08
CA ALA A 236 -19.00 25.80 5.19
C ALA A 236 -19.79 25.71 3.89
N ASN A 237 -21.09 25.60 4.00
CA ASN A 237 -21.98 25.72 2.86
C ASN A 237 -23.23 26.53 3.21
N ALA A 238 -23.76 27.23 2.21
CA ALA A 238 -24.94 28.05 2.35
C ALA A 238 -25.91 27.81 1.19
N ILE A 239 -27.15 27.47 1.50
CA ILE A 239 -28.23 27.27 0.53
C ILE A 239 -28.95 28.61 0.33
N ILE A 240 -28.45 29.40 -0.60
CA ILE A 240 -28.92 30.78 -0.84
C ILE A 240 -30.38 30.80 -1.23
N SER A 241 -30.86 29.80 -1.96
CA SER A 241 -32.27 29.66 -2.33
C SER A 241 -33.24 29.54 -1.15
N LYS A 242 -32.75 29.13 0.02
CA LYS A 242 -33.54 29.12 1.26
C LYS A 242 -33.44 30.45 2.05
N MET A 243 -32.47 31.31 1.74
CA MET A 243 -32.17 32.55 2.47
C MET A 243 -32.78 33.79 1.78
N ALA A 244 -32.87 33.77 0.46
CA ALA A 244 -33.29 34.89 -0.35
C ALA A 244 -34.21 34.46 -1.48
N LYS A 245 -35.11 35.37 -1.92
CA LYS A 245 -35.88 35.15 -3.14
C LYS A 245 -34.94 35.27 -4.34
N LEU A 246 -34.87 34.21 -5.13
CA LEU A 246 -34.09 34.16 -6.37
C LEU A 246 -34.99 34.53 -7.57
N PRO A 247 -34.39 34.89 -8.71
CA PRO A 247 -35.14 35.01 -9.99
C PRO A 247 -35.89 33.70 -10.31
N GLU A 248 -37.07 33.78 -10.94
CA GLU A 248 -37.90 32.62 -11.21
C GLU A 248 -37.18 31.50 -12.02
N ALA A 249 -36.21 31.86 -12.84
CA ALA A 249 -35.43 30.90 -13.61
C ALA A 249 -34.41 30.12 -12.77
N LEU A 250 -34.02 30.59 -11.57
CA LEU A 250 -33.04 29.97 -10.70
C LEU A 250 -33.73 29.33 -9.49
N ASN A 251 -33.91 28.03 -9.51
CA ASN A 251 -34.68 27.29 -8.50
C ASN A 251 -33.86 26.96 -7.26
N TYR A 252 -32.55 26.73 -7.44
CA TYR A 252 -31.65 26.36 -6.37
C TYR A 252 -30.29 27.00 -6.55
N LEU A 253 -29.72 27.48 -5.46
CA LEU A 253 -28.36 28.01 -5.43
C LEU A 253 -27.72 27.66 -4.09
N LYS A 254 -26.57 26.97 -4.15
CA LYS A 254 -25.74 26.62 -3.00
C LYS A 254 -24.29 27.03 -3.26
N LEU A 255 -23.70 27.65 -2.26
CA LEU A 255 -22.27 27.96 -2.20
C LEU A 255 -21.59 27.00 -1.21
N ARG A 256 -20.37 26.56 -1.54
CA ARG A 256 -19.56 25.71 -0.67
C ARG A 256 -18.10 26.16 -0.67
N ALA A 257 -17.46 26.03 0.49
CA ALA A 257 -16.03 26.22 0.62
C ALA A 257 -15.49 25.28 1.70
N SER A 258 -14.31 24.71 1.49
CA SER A 258 -13.66 23.84 2.46
C SER A 258 -12.15 23.98 2.43
N TYR A 259 -11.56 23.74 3.58
CA TYR A 259 -10.12 23.57 3.76
C TYR A 259 -9.86 22.28 4.54
N SER A 260 -8.93 21.48 4.09
CA SER A 260 -8.56 20.24 4.78
C SER A 260 -7.07 19.99 4.75
N GLU A 261 -6.58 19.34 5.81
CA GLU A 261 -5.25 18.77 5.88
C GLU A 261 -5.36 17.25 6.01
N VAL A 262 -4.52 16.51 5.27
CA VAL A 262 -4.41 15.06 5.37
C VAL A 262 -2.94 14.69 5.44
N GLY A 263 -2.61 13.81 6.37
CA GLY A 263 -1.27 13.28 6.53
C GLY A 263 -1.13 11.86 6.04
N ASN A 264 0.09 11.51 5.61
CA ASN A 264 0.45 10.16 5.25
C ASN A 264 1.79 9.79 5.90
N SER A 265 1.88 8.55 6.41
CA SER A 265 3.10 8.04 7.01
C SER A 265 4.19 7.83 5.95
N ILE A 266 5.44 7.80 6.39
CA ILE A 266 6.57 7.38 5.55
C ILE A 266 6.61 5.85 5.43
N PRO A 267 7.19 5.31 4.33
CA PRO A 267 7.33 3.87 4.15
C PRO A 267 8.16 3.20 5.24
N ASN A 268 7.80 1.98 5.63
CA ASN A 268 8.53 1.18 6.62
C ASN A 268 9.99 0.91 6.26
N LEU A 269 10.33 0.93 4.96
CA LEU A 269 11.72 0.77 4.51
C LEU A 269 12.66 1.87 5.01
N ALA A 270 12.16 3.09 5.25
CA ALA A 270 12.95 4.17 5.81
C ALA A 270 13.33 3.88 7.28
N TYR A 271 12.41 3.26 8.03
CA TYR A 271 12.62 2.81 9.39
C TYR A 271 13.63 1.66 9.49
N ASN A 272 13.49 0.63 8.65
CA ASN A 272 14.38 -0.53 8.67
C ASN A 272 15.83 -0.17 8.33
N ALA A 273 16.04 0.75 7.40
CA ALA A 273 17.38 1.24 7.06
C ALA A 273 18.08 1.90 8.26
N VAL A 274 17.34 2.59 9.11
CA VAL A 274 17.88 3.22 10.33
C VAL A 274 18.06 2.19 11.45
N SER A 275 17.18 1.21 11.59
CA SER A 275 17.27 0.20 12.65
C SER A 275 18.50 -0.71 12.51
N ASP A 276 18.84 -1.09 11.29
CA ASP A 276 20.03 -1.90 11.02
C ASP A 276 21.32 -1.16 11.42
N ASN A 277 21.36 0.16 11.22
CA ASN A 277 22.49 0.99 11.64
C ASN A 277 22.60 1.18 13.15
N LEU A 278 21.48 1.14 13.85
CA LEU A 278 21.46 1.31 15.33
C LEU A 278 21.77 0.02 16.08
N GLN A 279 21.44 -1.14 15.54
CA GLN A 279 21.67 -2.43 16.20
C GLN A 279 23.14 -2.87 16.17
N THR A 280 23.89 -2.47 15.18
CA THR A 280 25.25 -2.98 15.00
C THR A 280 26.35 -2.07 15.53
N GLY A 281 26.05 -0.81 15.84
CA GLY A 281 27.06 0.19 16.24
C GLY A 281 28.18 0.40 15.21
N ALA A 282 28.14 -0.30 14.11
CA ALA A 282 29.11 -0.26 13.03
C ALA A 282 28.39 0.03 11.70
N ILE A 283 28.82 1.07 11.00
CA ILE A 283 28.40 1.36 9.61
C ILE A 283 29.12 0.36 8.69
N THR A 284 28.83 -0.92 8.83
CA THR A 284 29.38 -1.94 7.93
C THR A 284 28.31 -2.28 6.89
N GLY A 285 28.43 -1.66 5.72
CA GLY A 285 27.70 -2.07 4.53
C GLY A 285 26.32 -1.43 4.29
N SER A 286 25.90 -0.46 5.08
CA SER A 286 24.68 0.29 4.80
C SER A 286 24.92 1.39 3.75
N ASN A 287 24.27 1.28 2.61
CA ASN A 287 24.30 2.32 1.58
C ASN A 287 23.36 3.50 1.90
N TYR A 288 22.92 3.65 3.16
CA TYR A 288 21.94 4.67 3.56
C TYR A 288 22.53 5.66 4.53
N ALA A 289 22.34 6.94 4.26
CA ALA A 289 22.61 8.02 5.19
C ALA A 289 21.43 8.19 6.17
N GLN A 290 21.72 8.74 7.35
CA GLN A 290 20.73 8.98 8.39
C GLN A 290 19.59 9.89 7.90
N PHE A 291 18.34 9.50 8.16
CA PHE A 291 17.18 10.33 7.90
C PHE A 291 17.11 11.46 8.95
N VAL A 292 17.21 12.70 8.52
CA VAL A 292 17.21 13.85 9.42
C VAL A 292 15.78 14.40 9.55
N ASN A 293 15.29 14.46 10.79
CA ASN A 293 13.99 15.01 11.18
C ASN A 293 12.82 14.53 10.27
N PRO A 294 12.56 13.21 10.23
CA PRO A 294 11.48 12.66 9.41
C PRO A 294 10.12 13.24 9.81
N GLN A 295 9.32 13.57 8.82
CA GLN A 295 7.97 14.10 8.97
C GLN A 295 7.01 13.34 8.07
N PRO A 296 5.71 13.28 8.40
CA PRO A 296 4.71 12.76 7.47
C PRO A 296 4.57 13.67 6.26
N GLU A 297 4.24 13.08 5.14
CA GLU A 297 3.74 13.84 4.01
C GLU A 297 2.42 14.50 4.40
N LYS A 298 2.24 15.75 4.04
CA LYS A 298 1.03 16.52 4.36
C LYS A 298 0.44 17.16 3.12
N THR A 299 -0.80 16.84 2.81
CA THR A 299 -1.58 17.52 1.77
C THR A 299 -2.50 18.54 2.41
N LYS A 300 -2.46 19.77 1.90
CA LYS A 300 -3.36 20.87 2.24
C LYS A 300 -4.22 21.16 1.02
N SER A 301 -5.53 21.09 1.18
CA SER A 301 -6.50 21.30 0.11
C SER A 301 -7.45 22.44 0.46
N PHE A 302 -7.67 23.29 -0.52
CA PHE A 302 -8.73 24.29 -0.49
C PHE A 302 -9.65 24.06 -1.69
N GLU A 303 -10.95 24.03 -1.44
CA GLU A 303 -11.96 23.87 -2.47
C GLU A 303 -13.09 24.87 -2.26
N THR A 304 -13.62 25.41 -3.36
CA THR A 304 -14.83 26.24 -3.35
C THR A 304 -15.65 25.96 -4.59
N GLY A 305 -16.97 26.02 -4.44
CA GLY A 305 -17.86 25.67 -5.53
C GLY A 305 -19.24 26.29 -5.43
N ILE A 306 -19.92 26.26 -6.56
CA ILE A 306 -21.28 26.73 -6.74
C ILE A 306 -22.07 25.60 -7.39
N GLU A 307 -23.24 25.31 -6.81
CA GLU A 307 -24.21 24.35 -7.33
C GLU A 307 -25.53 25.09 -7.59
N SER A 308 -26.11 24.97 -8.78
CA SER A 308 -27.34 25.66 -9.13
C SER A 308 -28.24 24.84 -10.04
N LEU A 309 -29.56 25.00 -9.86
CA LEU A 309 -30.60 24.42 -10.67
C LEU A 309 -31.46 25.53 -11.27
N TRP A 310 -31.74 25.40 -12.55
CA TRP A 310 -32.42 26.38 -13.37
C TRP A 310 -33.59 25.79 -14.15
N LEU A 311 -34.53 26.63 -14.57
CA LEU A 311 -35.62 26.28 -15.48
C LEU A 311 -36.49 25.12 -14.95
N ASN A 312 -36.98 25.23 -13.72
CA ASN A 312 -37.72 24.17 -13.02
C ASN A 312 -36.89 22.86 -12.90
N ASP A 313 -35.65 22.98 -12.48
CA ASP A 313 -34.68 21.91 -12.23
C ASP A 313 -34.25 21.14 -13.50
N ARG A 314 -34.59 21.66 -14.71
CA ARG A 314 -34.18 21.04 -15.96
C ARG A 314 -32.72 21.24 -16.30
N LEU A 315 -32.15 22.40 -15.95
CA LEU A 315 -30.73 22.71 -16.17
C LEU A 315 -29.97 22.72 -14.85
N SER A 316 -29.00 21.88 -14.70
CA SER A 316 -28.08 21.85 -13.57
C SER A 316 -26.71 22.37 -13.97
N PHE A 317 -26.10 23.13 -13.05
CA PHE A 317 -24.74 23.65 -13.19
C PHE A 317 -24.00 23.47 -11.88
N ASP A 318 -22.86 22.80 -11.92
CA ASP A 318 -21.89 22.70 -10.81
C ASP A 318 -20.54 23.20 -11.29
N PHE A 319 -19.94 24.07 -10.50
CA PHE A 319 -18.61 24.62 -10.71
C PHE A 319 -17.80 24.43 -9.44
N THR A 320 -16.60 23.88 -9.55
CA THR A 320 -15.66 23.72 -8.43
C THR A 320 -14.28 24.20 -8.84
N TYR A 321 -13.68 25.02 -7.98
CA TYR A 321 -12.25 25.31 -8.00
C TYR A 321 -11.58 24.55 -6.87
N TYR A 322 -10.46 23.91 -7.16
CA TYR A 322 -9.64 23.21 -6.16
C TYR A 322 -8.15 23.60 -6.25
N ASN A 323 -7.49 23.53 -5.10
CA ASN A 323 -6.07 23.73 -4.97
C ASN A 323 -5.53 22.83 -3.85
N ALA A 324 -4.86 21.76 -4.22
CA ALA A 324 -4.21 20.85 -3.32
C ALA A 324 -2.69 20.97 -3.39
N THR A 325 -2.05 21.08 -2.24
CA THR A 325 -0.58 21.15 -2.16
C THR A 325 -0.06 20.10 -1.19
N MET A 326 0.73 19.18 -1.70
CA MET A 326 1.45 18.19 -0.91
C MET A 326 2.81 18.74 -0.51
N HIS A 327 3.16 18.60 0.76
CA HIS A 327 4.41 19.03 1.38
C HIS A 327 5.13 17.84 1.99
N ASN A 328 6.43 17.98 2.24
CA ASN A 328 7.28 16.99 2.92
C ASN A 328 7.28 15.63 2.20
N LEU A 329 7.28 15.61 0.88
CA LEU A 329 7.33 14.38 0.10
C LEU A 329 8.51 13.52 0.54
N TYR A 330 8.26 12.24 0.79
CA TYR A 330 9.31 11.29 1.05
C TYR A 330 10.07 10.97 -0.24
N MET A 331 11.37 11.15 -0.21
CA MET A 331 12.24 10.95 -1.35
C MET A 331 13.50 10.18 -0.95
N LYS A 332 14.05 9.44 -1.91
CA LYS A 332 15.38 8.86 -1.85
C LYS A 332 16.29 9.61 -2.80
N ALA A 333 17.37 10.16 -2.31
CA ALA A 333 18.37 10.85 -3.12
C ALA A 333 19.72 10.15 -2.98
N GLY A 334 20.43 9.97 -4.09
CA GLY A 334 21.84 9.58 -4.08
C GLY A 334 22.69 10.72 -3.59
N THR A 335 23.54 10.45 -2.61
CA THR A 335 24.61 11.40 -2.24
C THR A 335 25.79 11.21 -3.17
N GLY A 336 26.56 12.24 -3.44
CA GLY A 336 27.78 12.15 -4.27
C GLY A 336 28.84 11.16 -3.76
N THR A 337 28.61 10.57 -2.58
CA THR A 337 29.50 9.57 -1.93
C THR A 337 29.01 8.12 -2.13
N GLY A 338 28.00 7.88 -2.97
CA GLY A 338 27.42 6.55 -3.20
C GLY A 338 26.40 6.10 -2.16
N LEU A 339 26.10 6.93 -1.16
CA LEU A 339 25.06 6.66 -0.19
C LEU A 339 23.68 7.10 -0.70
N ILE A 340 22.64 6.45 -0.25
CA ILE A 340 21.24 6.85 -0.46
C ILE A 340 20.76 7.56 0.80
N GLN A 341 20.25 8.77 0.67
CA GLN A 341 19.64 9.52 1.76
C GLN A 341 18.12 9.51 1.65
N ASN A 342 17.46 9.10 2.70
CA ASN A 342 16.03 9.29 2.88
C ASN A 342 15.80 10.71 3.40
N MET A 343 14.90 11.45 2.77
CA MET A 343 14.58 12.83 3.17
C MET A 343 13.12 13.17 2.90
N ASN A 344 12.61 14.13 3.67
CA ASN A 344 11.39 14.83 3.31
C ASN A 344 11.77 16.08 2.52
N SER A 345 11.45 16.10 1.24
CA SER A 345 11.76 17.23 0.37
C SER A 345 10.73 17.34 -0.72
N GLY A 346 10.60 18.55 -1.24
CA GLY A 346 9.70 18.78 -2.36
C GLY A 346 8.29 19.19 -1.95
N LYS A 347 7.64 19.75 -2.93
CA LYS A 347 6.27 20.25 -2.87
C LYS A 347 5.63 20.02 -4.23
N VAL A 348 4.46 19.41 -4.23
CA VAL A 348 3.65 19.24 -5.45
C VAL A 348 2.34 19.99 -5.26
N ARG A 349 2.01 20.81 -6.23
CA ARG A 349 0.74 21.55 -6.28
C ARG A 349 -0.10 21.05 -7.44
N ASN A 350 -1.35 20.77 -7.15
CA ASN A 350 -2.38 20.46 -8.13
C ASN A 350 -3.55 21.43 -7.95
N SER A 351 -3.92 22.13 -9.00
CA SER A 351 -5.05 23.08 -8.97
C SER A 351 -5.79 23.04 -10.30
N GLY A 352 -7.09 23.21 -10.25
CA GLY A 352 -7.92 23.18 -11.45
C GLY A 352 -9.35 23.61 -11.20
N PHE A 353 -10.12 23.55 -12.28
CA PHE A 353 -11.54 23.82 -12.29
C PHE A 353 -12.28 22.58 -12.81
N GLU A 354 -13.42 22.29 -12.22
CA GLU A 354 -14.34 21.26 -12.66
C GLU A 354 -15.68 21.92 -12.96
N VAL A 355 -16.26 21.60 -14.11
CA VAL A 355 -17.55 22.11 -14.54
C VAL A 355 -18.43 20.95 -14.99
N THR A 356 -19.61 20.84 -14.41
CA THR A 356 -20.62 19.88 -14.83
C THR A 356 -21.89 20.62 -15.23
N VAL A 357 -22.39 20.32 -16.42
CA VAL A 357 -23.66 20.86 -16.92
C VAL A 357 -24.55 19.67 -17.31
N GLY A 358 -25.76 19.66 -16.78
CA GLY A 358 -26.78 18.64 -17.09
C GLY A 358 -28.08 19.28 -17.56
N TYR A 359 -28.74 18.67 -18.54
CA TYR A 359 -30.04 19.12 -19.00
C TYR A 359 -31.00 17.93 -19.15
N ASN A 360 -32.17 18.04 -18.51
CA ASN A 360 -33.25 17.06 -18.57
C ASN A 360 -34.33 17.57 -19.53
N PHE A 361 -34.63 16.81 -20.55
CA PHE A 361 -35.63 17.13 -21.60
C PHE A 361 -37.07 16.99 -21.12
#